data_1eb3150f7a737ea0a49c3ead783b9713
#
_entry.id   1eb3150f7a737ea0a49c3ead783b9713
#
_cell.length_a   1.000
_cell.length_b   1.000
_cell.length_c   1.000
_cell.angle_alpha   90.00
_cell.angle_beta   90.00
_cell.angle_gamma   90.00
#
_symmetry.space_group_name_H-M   'P 1'
#
loop_
_entity.id
_entity.type
_entity.pdbx_description
1 polymer ?
#
loop_
_entity_poly.entity_id
_entity_poly.type
_entity_poly.pdbx_seq_one_letter_code
_entity_poly.pdbx_strand_id
1 'polypeptide(L)'
;MSSKQDNQEKVIGIHAVSELLSQSPGSVSQLLIQSGRNDRRINEVRDLASAANIAIREMSKEAFEKDFDGVHQGVAAMAEFENSVLSEKSLFELLQGLDHPPLLLVLDGVTDPHNLGACLRSADAAGVDAVIIPKDKSVGLNGTVRKVACGAAETVNLASVTNLARCLDKLKEQGIWLVGAADQAE
;
A
#
# COMPACT_ATOMS: atom_id res chain seq x y z
N MET A 1 3.90 25.60 6.57
CA MET A 1 2.56 24.97 6.68
C MET A 1 2.37 24.17 5.39
N SER A 2 2.86 22.93 5.39
CA SER A 2 2.81 22.08 4.21
C SER A 2 1.52 21.27 4.26
N SER A 3 0.76 21.33 3.19
CA SER A 3 -0.55 20.69 3.00
C SER A 3 -0.47 19.20 3.31
N LYS A 4 -1.22 18.76 4.34
CA LYS A 4 -1.69 17.38 4.46
C LYS A 4 -2.64 17.13 3.29
N GLN A 5 -2.11 16.83 2.11
CA GLN A 5 -2.92 16.37 0.99
C GLN A 5 -2.97 14.84 1.03
N ASP A 6 -4.14 14.38 1.38
CA ASP A 6 -4.85 13.16 0.99
C ASP A 6 -4.01 11.90 0.74
N ASN A 7 -3.58 11.28 1.83
CA ASN A 7 -3.15 9.88 1.85
C ASN A 7 -4.36 8.96 2.15
N GLN A 8 -5.59 9.43 1.89
CA GLN A 8 -6.80 8.65 2.07
C GLN A 8 -7.07 7.78 0.85
N GLU A 9 -6.95 6.49 1.01
CA GLU A 9 -7.35 5.49 0.03
C GLU A 9 -8.82 5.09 0.24
N LYS A 10 -9.55 4.97 -0.89
CA LYS A 10 -10.91 4.43 -0.89
C LYS A 10 -10.86 2.93 -1.16
N VAL A 11 -11.15 2.13 -0.15
CA VAL A 11 -11.29 0.67 -0.27
C VAL A 11 -12.76 0.34 -0.44
N ILE A 12 -13.16 -0.33 -1.52
CA ILE A 12 -14.56 -0.60 -1.86
C ILE A 12 -14.87 -2.09 -1.91
N GLY A 13 -16.11 -2.44 -1.57
CA GLY A 13 -16.63 -3.81 -1.60
C GLY A 13 -16.52 -4.55 -0.27
N ILE A 14 -17.51 -5.40 -0.01
CA ILE A 14 -17.69 -6.08 1.29
C ILE A 14 -16.45 -6.86 1.68
N HIS A 15 -15.90 -7.66 0.76
CA HIS A 15 -14.76 -8.54 1.07
C HIS A 15 -13.49 -7.75 1.39
N ALA A 16 -13.14 -6.76 0.55
CA ALA A 16 -11.95 -5.94 0.75
C ALA A 16 -12.03 -5.11 2.05
N VAL A 17 -13.21 -4.55 2.35
CA VAL A 17 -13.43 -3.79 3.57
C VAL A 17 -13.40 -4.68 4.81
N SER A 18 -14.01 -5.88 4.77
CA SER A 18 -13.95 -6.82 5.88
C SER A 18 -12.52 -7.26 6.19
N GLU A 19 -11.73 -7.53 5.15
CA GLU A 19 -10.33 -7.92 5.29
C GLU A 19 -9.50 -6.79 5.89
N LEU A 20 -9.68 -5.55 5.40
CA LEU A 20 -9.01 -4.36 5.94
C LEU A 20 -9.35 -4.14 7.41
N LEU A 21 -10.63 -4.22 7.79
CA LEU A 21 -11.08 -4.07 9.18
C LEU A 21 -10.53 -5.18 10.10
N SER A 22 -10.29 -6.37 9.57
CA SER A 22 -9.76 -7.49 10.33
C SER A 22 -8.25 -7.44 10.51
N GLN A 23 -7.51 -6.99 9.47
CA GLN A 23 -6.06 -7.02 9.45
C GLN A 23 -5.43 -5.70 9.92
N SER A 24 -6.01 -4.56 9.57
CA SER A 24 -5.47 -3.23 9.81
C SER A 24 -6.55 -2.23 10.21
N PRO A 25 -7.34 -2.47 11.27
CA PRO A 25 -8.43 -1.58 11.67
C PRO A 25 -7.95 -0.16 11.99
N GLY A 26 -6.73 -0.01 12.50
CA GLY A 26 -6.13 1.29 12.83
C GLY A 26 -5.88 2.20 11.62
N SER A 27 -5.84 1.64 10.40
CA SER A 27 -5.72 2.41 9.17
C SER A 27 -7.06 2.99 8.69
N VAL A 28 -8.20 2.53 9.22
CA VAL A 28 -9.52 2.95 8.75
C VAL A 28 -10.01 4.15 9.55
N SER A 29 -10.11 5.29 8.89
CA SER A 29 -10.64 6.52 9.50
C SER A 29 -12.17 6.56 9.53
N GLN A 30 -12.84 5.95 8.53
CA GLN A 30 -14.30 5.92 8.44
C GLN A 30 -14.80 4.75 7.60
N LEU A 31 -15.88 4.11 8.05
CA LEU A 31 -16.66 3.15 7.29
C LEU A 31 -17.89 3.83 6.68
N LEU A 32 -18.13 3.62 5.39
CA LEU A 32 -19.27 4.14 4.65
C LEU A 32 -20.16 2.99 4.24
N ILE A 33 -21.45 3.09 4.53
CA ILE A 33 -22.46 2.06 4.20
C ILE A 33 -23.63 2.71 3.49
N GLN A 34 -24.10 2.09 2.42
CA GLN A 34 -25.30 2.54 1.73
C GLN A 34 -26.53 2.38 2.63
N SER A 35 -27.31 3.44 2.78
CA SER A 35 -28.52 3.47 3.60
C SER A 35 -29.52 2.39 3.19
N GLY A 36 -30.19 1.80 4.18
CA GLY A 36 -31.19 0.75 3.97
C GLY A 36 -30.59 -0.65 3.76
N ARG A 37 -29.28 -0.81 3.74
CA ARG A 37 -28.63 -2.12 3.71
C ARG A 37 -28.56 -2.71 5.12
N ASN A 38 -29.15 -3.91 5.27
CA ASN A 38 -29.19 -4.62 6.55
C ASN A 38 -29.10 -6.15 6.33
N ASP A 39 -28.33 -6.56 5.33
CA ASP A 39 -28.06 -7.98 5.11
C ASP A 39 -26.92 -8.47 6.03
N ARG A 40 -26.82 -9.80 6.16
CA ARG A 40 -25.89 -10.45 7.09
C ARG A 40 -24.45 -9.95 6.89
N ARG A 41 -23.97 -9.82 5.65
CA ARG A 41 -22.58 -9.41 5.35
C ARG A 41 -22.33 -7.96 5.75
N ILE A 42 -23.31 -7.09 5.57
CA ILE A 42 -23.24 -5.69 6.02
C ILE A 42 -23.15 -5.60 7.53
N ASN A 43 -23.93 -6.43 8.23
CA ASN A 43 -23.91 -6.46 9.70
C ASN A 43 -22.54 -6.98 10.23
N GLU A 44 -21.96 -8.00 9.61
CA GLU A 44 -20.61 -8.48 9.94
C GLU A 44 -19.56 -7.34 9.78
N VAL A 45 -19.65 -6.52 8.74
CA VAL A 45 -18.78 -5.34 8.55
C VAL A 45 -19.03 -4.26 9.59
N ARG A 46 -20.28 -4.02 9.96
CA ARG A 46 -20.65 -3.08 11.04
C ARG A 46 -20.08 -3.53 12.39
N ASP A 47 -20.16 -4.81 12.68
CA ASP A 47 -19.65 -5.38 13.94
C ASP A 47 -18.13 -5.24 14.03
N LEU A 48 -17.40 -5.52 12.93
CA LEU A 48 -15.94 -5.32 12.87
C LEU A 48 -15.55 -3.86 13.09
N ALA A 49 -16.24 -2.93 12.43
CA ALA A 49 -15.97 -1.50 12.59
C ALA A 49 -16.29 -1.01 14.01
N SER A 50 -17.40 -1.49 14.59
CA SER A 50 -17.81 -1.14 15.95
C SER A 50 -16.81 -1.67 16.99
N ALA A 51 -16.33 -2.90 16.81
CA ALA A 51 -15.31 -3.49 17.69
C ALA A 51 -13.99 -2.70 17.66
N ALA A 52 -13.68 -2.08 16.52
CA ALA A 52 -12.51 -1.24 16.33
C ALA A 52 -12.75 0.25 16.65
N ASN A 53 -13.94 0.64 17.14
CA ASN A 53 -14.34 2.03 17.38
C ASN A 53 -14.25 2.93 16.15
N ILE A 54 -14.49 2.40 14.96
CA ILE A 54 -14.45 3.15 13.70
C ILE A 54 -15.81 3.82 13.46
N ALA A 55 -15.78 5.10 13.08
CA ALA A 55 -16.98 5.86 12.77
C ALA A 55 -17.70 5.28 11.54
N ILE A 56 -19.00 5.00 11.68
CA ILE A 56 -19.84 4.49 10.59
C ILE A 56 -20.73 5.62 10.10
N ARG A 57 -20.71 5.89 8.79
CA ARG A 57 -21.56 6.88 8.12
C ARG A 57 -22.42 6.20 7.08
N GLU A 58 -23.71 6.51 7.10
CA GLU A 58 -24.63 6.06 6.05
C GLU A 58 -24.73 7.10 4.93
N MET A 59 -24.80 6.61 3.69
CA MET A 59 -24.93 7.42 2.48
C MET A 59 -26.08 6.90 1.62
N SER A 60 -26.79 7.80 0.92
CA SER A 60 -27.81 7.38 -0.04
C SER A 60 -27.17 6.58 -1.19
N LYS A 61 -27.99 5.79 -1.89
CA LYS A 61 -27.53 5.01 -3.04
C LYS A 61 -26.90 5.91 -4.12
N GLU A 62 -27.53 7.04 -4.41
CA GLU A 62 -27.11 8.00 -5.43
C GLU A 62 -25.76 8.65 -5.06
N ALA A 63 -25.57 8.98 -3.78
CA ALA A 63 -24.31 9.51 -3.29
C ALA A 63 -23.18 8.46 -3.37
N PHE A 64 -23.51 7.20 -3.07
CA PHE A 64 -22.55 6.10 -3.14
C PHE A 64 -22.08 5.83 -4.58
N GLU A 65 -23.04 5.78 -5.54
CA GLU A 65 -22.75 5.59 -6.97
C GLU A 65 -21.94 6.76 -7.57
N LYS A 66 -22.13 7.97 -7.05
CA LYS A 66 -21.38 9.16 -7.48
C LYS A 66 -19.94 9.19 -6.97
N ASP A 67 -19.73 8.76 -5.72
CA ASP A 67 -18.45 8.92 -5.02
C ASP A 67 -17.51 7.72 -5.17
N PHE A 68 -18.07 6.55 -5.57
CA PHE A 68 -17.32 5.29 -5.66
C PHE A 68 -17.58 4.58 -6.99
N ASP A 69 -16.56 4.53 -7.84
CA ASP A 69 -16.58 3.77 -9.08
C ASP A 69 -16.33 2.27 -8.84
N GLY A 70 -17.02 1.41 -9.59
CA GLY A 70 -16.81 -0.03 -9.56
C GLY A 70 -17.77 -0.81 -8.67
N VAL A 71 -17.44 -2.07 -8.36
CA VAL A 71 -18.32 -3.01 -7.64
C VAL A 71 -18.19 -2.81 -6.13
N HIS A 72 -18.75 -1.72 -5.61
CA HIS A 72 -18.66 -1.34 -4.19
C HIS A 72 -19.61 -2.14 -3.27
N GLN A 73 -20.64 -2.78 -3.81
CA GLN A 73 -21.60 -3.57 -3.03
C GLN A 73 -22.19 -2.80 -1.84
N GLY A 74 -22.32 -1.46 -1.94
CA GLY A 74 -22.86 -0.57 -0.89
C GLY A 74 -21.98 -0.45 0.35
N VAL A 75 -20.69 -0.75 0.26
CA VAL A 75 -19.70 -0.61 1.34
C VAL A 75 -18.42 0.00 0.82
N ALA A 76 -17.88 0.97 1.55
CA ALA A 76 -16.56 1.54 1.34
C ALA A 76 -15.91 1.90 2.69
N ALA A 77 -14.60 1.88 2.73
CA ALA A 77 -13.80 2.37 3.86
C ALA A 77 -12.86 3.47 3.37
N MET A 78 -12.75 4.53 4.16
CA MET A 78 -11.70 5.53 4.01
C MET A 78 -10.53 5.09 4.88
N ALA A 79 -9.40 4.77 4.24
CA ALA A 79 -8.23 4.29 4.93
C ALA A 79 -7.06 5.27 4.79
N GLU A 80 -6.34 5.47 5.88
CA GLU A 80 -5.08 6.21 5.92
C GLU A 80 -3.99 5.22 6.28
N PHE A 81 -3.08 4.98 5.35
CA PHE A 81 -1.98 4.08 5.61
C PHE A 81 -0.75 4.91 6.02
N GLU A 82 -0.22 4.65 7.19
CA GLU A 82 0.95 5.37 7.72
C GLU A 82 2.21 5.13 6.89
N ASN A 83 2.30 3.99 6.21
CA ASN A 83 3.41 3.71 5.31
C ASN A 83 3.20 4.40 3.96
N SER A 84 3.56 5.68 3.92
CA SER A 84 3.74 6.41 2.67
C SER A 84 4.95 5.85 1.92
N VAL A 85 4.80 5.70 0.60
CA VAL A 85 5.94 5.39 -0.27
C VAL A 85 7.05 6.42 -0.03
N LEU A 86 8.24 5.96 0.33
CA LEU A 86 9.38 6.82 0.64
C LEU A 86 9.81 7.59 -0.61
N SER A 87 10.17 8.83 -0.42
CA SER A 87 10.90 9.59 -1.43
C SER A 87 12.34 9.10 -1.56
N GLU A 88 13.02 9.43 -2.67
CA GLU A 88 14.46 9.16 -2.83
C GLU A 88 15.26 9.72 -1.65
N LYS A 89 14.93 10.92 -1.17
CA LYS A 89 15.58 11.54 -0.01
C LYS A 89 15.39 10.70 1.26
N SER A 90 14.15 10.32 1.55
CA SER A 90 13.82 9.51 2.74
C SER A 90 14.43 8.11 2.68
N LEU A 91 14.59 7.53 1.48
CA LEU A 91 15.33 6.29 1.28
C LEU A 91 16.78 6.44 1.75
N PHE A 92 17.49 7.48 1.29
CA PHE A 92 18.88 7.70 1.68
C PHE A 92 19.02 8.05 3.17
N GLU A 93 18.07 8.75 3.78
CA GLU A 93 18.02 8.98 5.22
C GLU A 93 17.86 7.65 6.00
N LEU A 94 16.98 6.76 5.53
CA LEU A 94 16.82 5.41 6.08
C LEU A 94 18.14 4.64 6.04
N LEU A 95 18.79 4.59 4.87
CA LEU A 95 20.04 3.85 4.68
C LEU A 95 21.18 4.35 5.58
N GLN A 96 21.26 5.65 5.81
CA GLN A 96 22.25 6.24 6.73
C GLN A 96 22.00 5.88 8.20
N GLY A 97 20.78 5.52 8.56
CA GLY A 97 20.39 5.12 9.91
C GLY A 97 20.58 3.63 10.22
N LEU A 98 20.93 2.80 9.23
CA LEU A 98 21.14 1.37 9.43
C LEU A 98 22.48 1.11 10.12
N ASP A 99 22.50 0.15 11.02
CA ASP A 99 23.70 -0.33 11.74
C ASP A 99 24.32 -1.59 11.09
N HIS A 100 23.79 -1.99 9.94
CA HIS A 100 24.22 -3.14 9.14
C HIS A 100 24.28 -2.80 7.64
N PRO A 101 25.00 -3.61 6.83
CA PRO A 101 24.97 -3.45 5.38
C PRO A 101 23.56 -3.60 4.82
N PRO A 102 23.05 -2.64 4.02
CA PRO A 102 21.68 -2.66 3.53
C PRO A 102 21.46 -3.78 2.52
N LEU A 103 20.32 -4.48 2.66
CA LEU A 103 19.80 -5.39 1.65
C LEU A 103 18.61 -4.70 0.93
N LEU A 104 18.79 -4.43 -0.35
CA LEU A 104 17.82 -3.69 -1.16
C LEU A 104 17.29 -4.56 -2.29
N LEU A 105 15.99 -4.47 -2.55
CA LEU A 105 15.36 -5.05 -3.73
C LEU A 105 14.95 -3.93 -4.68
N VAL A 106 15.47 -3.97 -5.91
CA VAL A 106 15.11 -3.01 -6.96
C VAL A 106 14.22 -3.70 -7.98
N LEU A 107 13.05 -3.15 -8.23
CA LEU A 107 12.07 -3.67 -9.17
C LEU A 107 11.91 -2.67 -10.32
N ASP A 108 12.46 -2.99 -11.49
CA ASP A 108 12.33 -2.15 -12.68
C ASP A 108 11.17 -2.61 -13.57
N GLY A 109 10.15 -1.76 -13.69
CA GLY A 109 9.04 -1.98 -14.59
C GLY A 109 7.98 -2.99 -14.14
N VAL A 110 7.81 -3.23 -12.85
CA VAL A 110 6.73 -4.08 -12.31
C VAL A 110 5.42 -3.30 -12.34
N THR A 111 4.55 -3.61 -13.29
CA THR A 111 3.26 -2.93 -13.52
C THR A 111 2.04 -3.69 -12.98
N ASP A 112 2.16 -4.98 -12.74
CA ASP A 112 1.09 -5.81 -12.19
C ASP A 112 1.06 -5.71 -10.65
N PRO A 113 -0.09 -5.29 -10.05
CA PRO A 113 -0.25 -5.22 -8.59
C PRO A 113 -0.01 -6.55 -7.87
N HIS A 114 -0.37 -7.68 -8.49
CA HIS A 114 -0.16 -9.00 -7.89
C HIS A 114 1.34 -9.34 -7.80
N ASN A 115 2.09 -8.99 -8.83
CA ASN A 115 3.54 -9.20 -8.84
C ASN A 115 4.23 -8.31 -7.79
N LEU A 116 3.87 -7.03 -7.70
CA LEU A 116 4.44 -6.16 -6.68
C LEU A 116 4.11 -6.67 -5.27
N GLY A 117 2.86 -7.07 -5.01
CA GLY A 117 2.47 -7.62 -3.70
C GLY A 117 3.24 -8.89 -3.35
N ALA A 118 3.46 -9.79 -4.32
CA ALA A 118 4.26 -11.00 -4.12
C ALA A 118 5.74 -10.67 -3.86
N CYS A 119 6.31 -9.70 -4.55
CA CYS A 119 7.68 -9.22 -4.30
C CYS A 119 7.83 -8.62 -2.90
N LEU A 120 6.88 -7.79 -2.45
CA LEU A 120 6.89 -7.23 -1.09
C LEU A 120 6.86 -8.33 -0.03
N ARG A 121 6.02 -9.34 -0.20
CA ARG A 121 5.97 -10.48 0.71
C ARG A 121 7.28 -11.26 0.77
N SER A 122 7.93 -11.44 -0.39
CA SER A 122 9.23 -12.09 -0.45
C SER A 122 10.34 -11.23 0.16
N ALA A 123 10.28 -9.92 -0.04
CA ALA A 123 11.20 -8.95 0.55
C ALA A 123 11.11 -8.94 2.07
N ASP A 124 9.89 -8.94 2.63
CA ASP A 124 9.64 -9.03 4.06
C ASP A 124 10.25 -10.30 4.67
N ALA A 125 9.96 -11.45 4.05
CA ALA A 125 10.50 -12.74 4.50
C ALA A 125 12.04 -12.83 4.41
N ALA A 126 12.65 -12.09 3.48
CA ALA A 126 14.11 -12.05 3.30
C ALA A 126 14.79 -10.97 4.16
N GLY A 127 14.06 -10.16 4.91
CA GLY A 127 14.60 -9.06 5.70
C GLY A 127 15.20 -7.93 4.85
N VAL A 128 14.56 -7.61 3.71
CA VAL A 128 14.95 -6.51 2.84
C VAL A 128 14.65 -5.18 3.54
N ASP A 129 15.63 -4.29 3.63
CA ASP A 129 15.50 -2.98 4.30
C ASP A 129 14.62 -2.01 3.51
N ALA A 130 14.71 -2.05 2.18
CA ALA A 130 13.84 -1.27 1.31
C ALA A 130 13.66 -1.91 -0.07
N VAL A 131 12.45 -1.75 -0.62
CA VAL A 131 12.13 -2.06 -2.01
C VAL A 131 12.09 -0.75 -2.79
N ILE A 132 12.78 -0.68 -3.94
CA ILE A 132 12.89 0.52 -4.76
C ILE A 132 12.18 0.29 -6.09
N ILE A 133 11.26 1.19 -6.43
CA ILE A 133 10.55 1.18 -7.72
C ILE A 133 10.71 2.53 -8.44
N PRO A 134 10.72 2.57 -9.78
CA PRO A 134 10.61 3.83 -10.50
C PRO A 134 9.20 4.41 -10.34
N LYS A 135 9.09 5.74 -10.28
CA LYS A 135 7.80 6.44 -10.19
C LYS A 135 6.93 6.21 -11.42
N ASP A 136 7.58 6.21 -12.58
CA ASP A 136 6.92 5.96 -13.86
C ASP A 136 7.14 4.50 -14.28
N LYS A 137 6.18 3.92 -14.99
CA LYS A 137 6.21 2.51 -15.47
C LYS A 137 6.24 1.46 -14.36
N SER A 138 5.80 1.77 -13.17
CA SER A 138 5.58 0.83 -12.07
C SER A 138 4.20 1.04 -11.46
N VAL A 139 3.63 -0.04 -10.93
CA VAL A 139 2.44 0.08 -10.09
C VAL A 139 2.86 0.62 -8.73
N GLY A 140 2.11 1.60 -8.23
CA GLY A 140 2.27 2.09 -6.86
C GLY A 140 1.59 1.19 -5.83
N LEU A 141 1.79 1.53 -4.57
CA LEU A 141 1.10 0.87 -3.47
C LEU A 141 -0.40 1.20 -3.52
N ASN A 142 -1.23 0.18 -3.71
CA ASN A 142 -2.68 0.29 -3.76
C ASN A 142 -3.35 -0.87 -3.02
N GLY A 143 -4.68 -0.86 -2.89
CA GLY A 143 -5.43 -1.88 -2.15
C GLY A 143 -5.18 -3.31 -2.64
N THR A 144 -4.98 -3.53 -3.94
CA THR A 144 -4.66 -4.87 -4.50
C THR A 144 -3.26 -5.31 -4.09
N VAL A 145 -2.26 -4.41 -4.17
CA VAL A 145 -0.89 -4.68 -3.72
C VAL A 145 -0.88 -5.05 -2.24
N ARG A 146 -1.54 -4.26 -1.39
CA ARG A 146 -1.63 -4.51 0.06
C ARG A 146 -2.27 -5.86 0.36
N LYS A 147 -3.36 -6.18 -0.33
CA LYS A 147 -4.03 -7.47 -0.19
C LYS A 147 -3.12 -8.65 -0.52
N VAL A 148 -2.41 -8.60 -1.64
CA VAL A 148 -1.51 -9.67 -2.09
C VAL A 148 -0.26 -9.76 -1.21
N ALA A 149 0.22 -8.64 -0.70
CA ALA A 149 1.37 -8.56 0.19
C ALA A 149 1.11 -9.17 1.59
N CYS A 150 -0.16 -9.38 1.98
CA CYS A 150 -0.52 -10.04 3.25
C CYS A 150 0.18 -9.42 4.47
N GLY A 151 0.15 -8.09 4.60
CA GLY A 151 0.78 -7.36 5.70
C GLY A 151 2.21 -6.87 5.40
N ALA A 152 2.94 -7.48 4.47
CA ALA A 152 4.30 -7.05 4.11
C ALA A 152 4.37 -5.61 3.56
N ALA A 153 3.27 -5.10 3.02
CA ALA A 153 3.18 -3.71 2.59
C ALA A 153 3.23 -2.69 3.75
N GLU A 154 3.02 -3.13 4.98
CA GLU A 154 3.05 -2.30 6.20
C GLU A 154 4.42 -2.37 6.90
N THR A 155 5.20 -3.40 6.64
CA THR A 155 6.50 -3.65 7.28
C THR A 155 7.68 -3.27 6.39
N VAL A 156 7.58 -3.54 5.08
CA VAL A 156 8.64 -3.27 4.11
C VAL A 156 8.60 -1.80 3.66
N ASN A 157 9.74 -1.12 3.74
CA ASN A 157 9.89 0.23 3.22
C ASN A 157 9.87 0.22 1.69
N LEU A 158 8.80 0.76 1.08
CA LEU A 158 8.73 0.94 -0.37
C LEU A 158 9.16 2.36 -0.73
N ALA A 159 10.17 2.50 -1.57
CA ALA A 159 10.66 3.79 -2.07
C ALA A 159 10.35 3.97 -3.55
N SER A 160 9.84 5.15 -3.93
CA SER A 160 9.59 5.51 -5.32
C SER A 160 10.56 6.60 -5.78
N VAL A 161 11.31 6.32 -6.84
CA VAL A 161 12.36 7.22 -7.35
C VAL A 161 12.03 7.69 -8.77
N THR A 162 12.29 8.96 -9.05
CA THR A 162 11.99 9.55 -10.37
C THR A 162 12.94 9.03 -11.46
N ASN A 163 14.18 8.75 -11.11
CA ASN A 163 15.20 8.26 -12.05
C ASN A 163 15.97 7.11 -11.40
N LEU A 164 15.59 5.88 -11.79
CA LEU A 164 16.14 4.67 -11.22
C LEU A 164 17.65 4.56 -11.47
N ALA A 165 18.12 4.83 -12.69
CA ALA A 165 19.55 4.74 -13.02
C ALA A 165 20.38 5.67 -12.13
N ARG A 166 19.97 6.94 -12.01
CA ARG A 166 20.64 7.90 -11.12
C ARG A 166 20.61 7.46 -9.64
N CYS A 167 19.53 6.87 -9.18
CA CYS A 167 19.42 6.34 -7.83
C CYS A 167 20.43 5.21 -7.61
N LEU A 168 20.53 4.27 -8.57
CA LEU A 168 21.49 3.17 -8.53
C LEU A 168 22.94 3.66 -8.53
N ASP A 169 23.26 4.71 -9.30
CA ASP A 169 24.60 5.29 -9.28
C ASP A 169 24.94 5.88 -7.91
N LYS A 170 24.01 6.58 -7.28
CA LYS A 170 24.20 7.09 -5.90
C LYS A 170 24.37 5.97 -4.87
N LEU A 171 23.67 4.84 -5.02
CA LEU A 171 23.84 3.68 -4.16
C LEU A 171 25.25 3.08 -4.30
N LYS A 172 25.77 2.99 -5.54
CA LYS A 172 27.16 2.57 -5.79
C LYS A 172 28.18 3.52 -5.16
N GLU A 173 27.94 4.84 -5.27
CA GLU A 173 28.82 5.84 -4.63
C GLU A 173 28.87 5.67 -3.10
N GLN A 174 27.83 5.11 -2.48
CA GLN A 174 27.81 4.73 -1.06
C GLN A 174 28.39 3.35 -0.77
N GLY A 175 28.97 2.68 -1.76
CA GLY A 175 29.61 1.37 -1.60
C GLY A 175 28.65 0.18 -1.67
N ILE A 176 27.39 0.39 -2.07
CA ILE A 176 26.40 -0.69 -2.21
C ILE A 176 26.61 -1.39 -3.55
N TRP A 177 26.83 -2.71 -3.49
CA TRP A 177 27.01 -3.55 -4.67
C TRP A 177 25.68 -3.84 -5.33
N LEU A 178 25.63 -3.79 -6.67
CA LEU A 178 24.46 -4.12 -7.44
C LEU A 178 24.63 -5.47 -8.14
N VAL A 179 23.62 -6.31 -8.03
CA VAL A 179 23.50 -7.57 -8.76
C VAL A 179 22.23 -7.51 -9.60
N GLY A 180 22.35 -7.68 -10.91
CA GLY A 180 21.22 -7.69 -11.84
C GLY A 180 20.74 -9.12 -12.08
N ALA A 181 19.41 -9.29 -12.16
CA ALA A 181 18.77 -10.50 -12.65
C ALA A 181 17.90 -10.15 -13.87
N ALA A 182 18.12 -10.83 -14.98
CA ALA A 182 17.33 -10.65 -16.20
C ALA A 182 17.24 -11.98 -16.94
N ASP A 183 16.16 -12.16 -17.74
CA ASP A 183 15.91 -13.36 -18.54
C ASP A 183 17.01 -13.67 -19.56
N GLN A 184 17.78 -12.66 -19.96
CA GLN A 184 18.83 -12.74 -21.00
C GLN A 184 20.21 -12.36 -20.41
N ALA A 185 20.45 -12.66 -19.14
CA ALA A 185 21.78 -12.47 -18.56
C ALA A 185 22.73 -13.53 -19.11
N GLU A 186 23.80 -13.10 -19.79
CA GLU A 186 24.94 -13.95 -20.19
C GLU A 186 25.87 -14.24 -19.02
#